data_776a3d649aada92260421016c0e41cbb
#
_entry.id   776a3d649aada92260421016c0e41cbb
#
_cell.length_a   1.000
_cell.length_b   1.000
_cell.length_c   1.000
_cell.angle_alpha   90.00
_cell.angle_beta   90.00
_cell.angle_gamma   90.00
#
_symmetry.space_group_name_H-M   'P 1'
#
loop_
_entity.id
_entity.type
_entity.pdbx_description
1 polymer ?
#
loop_
_entity_poly.entity_id
_entity_poly.type
_entity_poly.pdbx_seq_one_letter_code
_entity_poly.pdbx_strand_id
1 'polypeptide(L)'
;MKLQQLRYIVEVVNHNLNVSSTAEGLYTSQPGISKQVRMLEDELGIQIFSRSGKHLTQVTPAGQEIIRIAREVLSKVDAIKSVAGEHTWPDKGSLYIATTHTQARYALPNVIKGFIERYPRVSLHMHQGSPTQIADAVSKGLSLIHISEPTRRRGIS
;
A
#
# COMPACT_ATOMS: atom_id res chain seq x y z
N MET A 1 -0.48 20.57 -5.85
CA MET A 1 -0.52 19.11 -5.61
C MET A 1 -1.18 18.81 -4.27
N LYS A 2 -2.08 17.81 -4.19
CA LYS A 2 -2.81 17.42 -2.97
C LYS A 2 -2.59 15.92 -2.70
N LEU A 3 -2.56 15.52 -1.42
CA LEU A 3 -2.43 14.11 -1.03
C LEU A 3 -3.53 13.21 -1.64
N GLN A 4 -4.73 13.76 -1.80
CA GLN A 4 -5.83 13.04 -2.44
C GLN A 4 -5.54 12.69 -3.91
N GLN A 5 -4.86 13.56 -4.64
CA GLN A 5 -4.44 13.31 -6.02
C GLN A 5 -3.39 12.19 -6.08
N LEU A 6 -2.43 12.18 -5.14
CA LEU A 6 -1.46 11.08 -5.02
C LEU A 6 -2.15 9.76 -4.70
N ARG A 7 -3.15 9.76 -3.81
CA ARG A 7 -3.95 8.56 -3.53
C ARG A 7 -4.67 8.07 -4.78
N TYR A 8 -5.28 8.95 -5.55
CA TYR A 8 -6.01 8.56 -6.75
C TYR A 8 -5.13 7.90 -7.80
N ILE A 9 -3.93 8.42 -8.07
CA ILE A 9 -3.03 7.78 -9.05
C ILE A 9 -2.54 6.40 -8.59
N VAL A 10 -2.29 6.23 -7.30
CA VAL A 10 -1.89 4.93 -6.71
C VAL A 10 -3.05 3.93 -6.81
N GLU A 11 -4.27 4.33 -6.42
CA GLU A 11 -5.45 3.46 -6.46
C GLU A 11 -5.88 3.10 -7.88
N VAL A 12 -5.74 4.00 -8.84
CA VAL A 12 -5.97 3.69 -10.26
C VAL A 12 -5.06 2.55 -10.74
N VAL A 13 -3.80 2.54 -10.30
CA VAL A 13 -2.87 1.43 -10.62
C VAL A 13 -3.25 0.15 -9.90
N ASN A 14 -3.63 0.24 -8.63
CA ASN A 14 -4.06 -0.92 -7.83
C ASN A 14 -5.31 -1.60 -8.42
N HIS A 15 -6.17 -0.83 -9.13
CA HIS A 15 -7.35 -1.31 -9.83
C HIS A 15 -7.12 -1.53 -11.34
N ASN A 16 -5.87 -1.84 -11.73
CA ASN A 16 -5.50 -2.15 -13.13
C ASN A 16 -5.95 -1.08 -14.14
N LEU A 17 -5.78 0.20 -13.81
CA LEU A 17 -6.15 1.36 -14.62
C LEU A 17 -7.66 1.52 -14.86
N ASN A 18 -8.49 0.80 -14.11
CA ASN A 18 -9.94 0.91 -14.17
C ASN A 18 -10.44 2.01 -13.23
N VAL A 19 -10.68 3.19 -13.80
CA VAL A 19 -11.11 4.37 -13.03
C VAL A 19 -12.50 4.19 -12.40
N SER A 20 -13.40 3.43 -13.05
CA SER A 20 -14.74 3.16 -12.49
C SER A 20 -14.64 2.27 -11.25
N SER A 21 -13.89 1.17 -11.32
CA SER A 21 -13.64 0.31 -10.16
C SER A 21 -12.91 1.05 -9.03
N THR A 22 -11.96 1.94 -9.39
CA THR A 22 -11.30 2.81 -8.41
C THR A 22 -12.30 3.73 -7.71
N ALA A 23 -13.25 4.29 -8.47
CA ALA A 23 -14.26 5.20 -7.92
C ALA A 23 -15.20 4.48 -6.95
N GLU A 24 -15.62 3.26 -7.27
CA GLU A 24 -16.40 2.40 -6.38
C GLU A 24 -15.64 2.08 -5.09
N GLY A 25 -14.38 1.64 -5.20
CA GLY A 25 -13.54 1.32 -4.04
C GLY A 25 -13.25 2.53 -3.12
N LEU A 26 -13.26 3.74 -3.67
CA LEU A 26 -13.03 4.98 -2.92
C LEU A 26 -14.31 5.75 -2.56
N TYR A 27 -15.48 5.17 -2.81
CA TYR A 27 -16.79 5.81 -2.58
C TYR A 27 -16.89 7.21 -3.18
N THR A 28 -16.40 7.38 -4.42
CA THR A 28 -16.39 8.65 -5.14
C THR A 28 -16.87 8.47 -6.58
N SER A 29 -16.90 9.56 -7.37
CA SER A 29 -17.34 9.50 -8.76
C SER A 29 -16.16 9.34 -9.73
N GLN A 30 -16.36 8.54 -10.77
CA GLN A 30 -15.39 8.36 -11.86
C GLN A 30 -14.95 9.68 -12.50
N PRO A 31 -15.87 10.65 -12.82
CA PRO A 31 -15.46 11.95 -13.31
C PRO A 31 -14.61 12.75 -12.34
N GLY A 32 -14.86 12.59 -11.02
CA GLY A 32 -14.08 13.21 -9.96
C GLY A 32 -12.64 12.74 -9.96
N ILE A 33 -12.39 11.42 -10.00
CA ILE A 33 -11.04 10.88 -10.09
C ILE A 33 -10.35 11.34 -11.37
N SER A 34 -11.01 11.20 -12.53
CA SER A 34 -10.44 11.59 -13.83
C SER A 34 -10.04 13.06 -13.86
N LYS A 35 -10.86 13.95 -13.28
CA LYS A 35 -10.55 15.38 -13.17
C LYS A 35 -9.32 15.61 -12.29
N GLN A 36 -9.25 14.97 -11.11
CA GLN A 36 -8.14 15.17 -10.18
C GLN A 36 -6.81 14.62 -10.72
N VAL A 37 -6.85 13.50 -11.44
CA VAL A 37 -5.67 12.96 -12.13
C VAL A 37 -5.17 13.92 -13.19
N ARG A 38 -6.07 14.46 -14.04
CA ARG A 38 -5.68 15.45 -15.06
C ARG A 38 -5.10 16.72 -14.45
N MET A 39 -5.74 17.24 -13.41
CA MET A 39 -5.22 18.43 -12.70
C MET A 39 -3.81 18.21 -12.15
N LEU A 40 -3.49 16.99 -11.69
CA LEU A 40 -2.15 16.66 -11.22
C LEU A 40 -1.16 16.59 -12.40
N GLU A 41 -1.55 15.96 -13.51
CA GLU A 41 -0.75 15.87 -14.73
C GLU A 41 -0.46 17.27 -15.31
N ASP A 42 -1.47 18.13 -15.34
CA ASP A 42 -1.34 19.52 -15.81
C ASP A 42 -0.40 20.34 -14.91
N GLU A 43 -0.52 20.19 -13.58
CA GLU A 43 0.35 20.85 -12.60
C GLU A 43 1.82 20.41 -12.74
N LEU A 44 2.05 19.13 -13.01
CA LEU A 44 3.38 18.56 -13.16
C LEU A 44 3.95 18.75 -14.59
N GLY A 45 3.12 19.13 -15.55
CA GLY A 45 3.49 19.29 -16.94
C GLY A 45 3.84 17.98 -17.66
N ILE A 46 3.36 16.84 -17.14
CA ILE A 46 3.64 15.51 -17.68
C ILE A 46 2.40 14.61 -17.62
N GLN A 47 2.35 13.60 -18.49
CA GLN A 47 1.34 12.56 -18.43
C GLN A 47 1.82 11.40 -17.54
N ILE A 48 1.05 11.06 -16.51
CA ILE A 48 1.27 9.89 -15.66
C ILE A 48 0.73 8.64 -16.34
N PHE A 49 -0.39 8.78 -17.06
CA PHE A 49 -1.06 7.70 -17.77
C PHE A 49 -1.19 8.00 -19.25
N SER A 50 -0.90 7.02 -20.10
CA SER A 50 -1.29 7.06 -21.51
C SER A 50 -2.80 6.78 -21.64
N ARG A 51 -3.44 7.37 -22.66
CA ARG A 51 -4.87 7.25 -22.88
C ARG A 51 -5.16 6.80 -24.32
N SER A 52 -6.22 6.00 -24.46
CA SER A 52 -6.89 5.76 -25.73
C SER A 52 -8.35 6.21 -25.59
N GLY A 53 -8.66 7.37 -26.15
CA GLY A 53 -9.96 8.03 -25.95
C GLY A 53 -10.19 8.38 -24.47
N LYS A 54 -11.19 7.76 -23.86
CA LYS A 54 -11.54 7.98 -22.43
C LYS A 54 -10.87 6.99 -21.48
N HIS A 55 -10.19 5.96 -21.98
CA HIS A 55 -9.61 4.90 -21.16
C HIS A 55 -8.12 5.10 -20.92
N LEU A 56 -7.69 4.80 -19.70
CA LEU A 56 -6.27 4.69 -19.36
C LEU A 56 -5.74 3.35 -19.88
N THR A 57 -4.61 3.35 -20.55
CA THR A 57 -4.06 2.15 -21.20
C THR A 57 -2.81 1.64 -20.56
N GLN A 58 -1.94 2.53 -20.09
CA GLN A 58 -0.70 2.17 -19.42
C GLN A 58 -0.18 3.32 -18.57
N VAL A 59 0.71 2.98 -17.64
CA VAL A 59 1.50 3.98 -16.89
C VAL A 59 2.70 4.38 -17.73
N THR A 60 2.95 5.67 -17.87
CA THR A 60 4.14 6.17 -18.57
C THR A 60 5.42 5.91 -17.75
N PRO A 61 6.62 5.92 -18.34
CA PRO A 61 7.87 5.79 -17.58
C PRO A 61 8.00 6.83 -16.47
N ALA A 62 7.67 8.11 -16.75
CA ALA A 62 7.64 9.16 -15.73
C ALA A 62 6.54 8.91 -14.68
N GLY A 63 5.40 8.39 -15.10
CA GLY A 63 4.30 7.99 -14.22
C GLY A 63 4.69 6.90 -13.23
N GLN A 64 5.47 5.91 -13.65
CA GLN A 64 5.96 4.85 -12.77
C GLN A 64 6.79 5.41 -11.60
N GLU A 65 7.69 6.34 -11.90
CA GLU A 65 8.52 6.97 -10.89
C GLU A 65 7.68 7.84 -9.93
N ILE A 66 6.74 8.61 -10.46
CA ILE A 66 5.83 9.43 -9.64
C ILE A 66 4.96 8.55 -8.73
N ILE A 67 4.43 7.44 -9.24
CA ILE A 67 3.61 6.52 -8.45
C ILE A 67 4.43 5.86 -7.35
N ARG A 68 5.70 5.50 -7.63
CA ARG A 68 6.62 5.00 -6.61
C ARG A 68 6.79 6.02 -5.47
N ILE A 69 7.12 7.26 -5.81
CA ILE A 69 7.28 8.34 -4.83
C ILE A 69 5.95 8.63 -4.12
N ALA A 70 4.82 8.63 -4.82
CA ALA A 70 3.50 8.85 -4.23
C ALA A 70 3.18 7.80 -3.15
N ARG A 71 3.51 6.53 -3.36
CA ARG A 71 3.37 5.47 -2.36
C ARG A 71 4.20 5.75 -1.11
N GLU A 72 5.44 6.19 -1.29
CA GLU A 72 6.32 6.54 -0.16
C GLU A 72 5.77 7.73 0.64
N VAL A 73 5.28 8.77 -0.04
CA VAL A 73 4.64 9.92 0.62
C VAL A 73 3.40 9.49 1.40
N LEU A 74 2.53 8.69 0.81
CA LEU A 74 1.31 8.21 1.49
C LEU A 74 1.66 7.34 2.71
N SER A 75 2.66 6.48 2.60
CA SER A 75 3.19 5.70 3.74
C SER A 75 3.69 6.59 4.88
N LYS A 76 4.40 7.68 4.56
CA LYS A 76 4.84 8.66 5.58
C LYS A 76 3.68 9.40 6.24
N VAL A 77 2.64 9.71 5.47
CA VAL A 77 1.40 10.31 6.02
C VAL A 77 0.72 9.34 7.00
N ASP A 78 0.66 8.05 6.67
CA ASP A 78 0.08 7.05 7.56
C ASP A 78 0.95 6.83 8.81
N ALA A 79 2.28 6.90 8.69
CA ALA A 79 3.19 6.88 9.83
C ALA A 79 2.94 8.08 10.78
N ILE A 80 2.71 9.29 10.24
CA ILE A 80 2.35 10.47 11.06
C ILE A 80 1.06 10.22 11.84
N LYS A 81 0.05 9.63 11.20
CA LYS A 81 -1.23 9.30 11.86
C LYS A 81 -1.05 8.24 12.95
N SER A 82 -0.18 7.25 12.72
CA SER A 82 0.15 6.23 13.73
C SER A 82 0.77 6.85 14.96
N VAL A 83 1.77 7.72 14.80
CA VAL A 83 2.39 8.44 15.92
C VAL A 83 1.36 9.25 16.69
N ALA A 84 0.49 9.99 15.99
CA ALA A 84 -0.58 10.74 16.63
C ALA A 84 -1.57 9.84 17.39
N GLY A 85 -1.89 8.67 16.82
CA GLY A 85 -2.76 7.65 17.43
C GLY A 85 -2.13 7.06 18.71
N GLU A 86 -0.84 6.76 18.70
CA GLU A 86 -0.10 6.24 19.87
C GLU A 86 -0.13 7.21 21.04
N HIS A 87 -0.01 8.51 20.80
CA HIS A 87 -0.07 9.54 21.85
C HIS A 87 -1.49 9.81 22.37
N THR A 88 -2.49 9.62 21.55
CA THR A 88 -3.90 9.94 21.92
C THR A 88 -4.64 8.74 22.51
N TRP A 89 -4.31 7.53 22.05
CA TRP A 89 -5.00 6.29 22.42
C TRP A 89 -4.00 5.13 22.47
N PRO A 90 -3.37 4.86 23.62
CA PRO A 90 -2.33 3.83 23.75
C PRO A 90 -2.79 2.42 23.30
N ASP A 91 -4.12 2.17 23.30
CA ASP A 91 -4.70 0.86 22.92
C ASP A 91 -5.16 0.82 21.44
N LYS A 92 -4.95 1.90 20.68
CA LYS A 92 -5.29 1.95 19.25
C LYS A 92 -4.02 2.07 18.42
N GLY A 93 -3.97 1.36 17.32
CA GLY A 93 -2.84 1.43 16.40
C GLY A 93 -3.08 0.59 15.16
N SER A 94 -2.07 0.55 14.31
CA SER A 94 -2.04 -0.35 13.16
C SER A 94 -0.79 -1.18 13.20
N LEU A 95 -0.95 -2.50 13.14
CA LEU A 95 0.15 -3.45 13.04
C LEU A 95 0.22 -3.98 11.61
N TYR A 96 1.36 -3.78 10.96
CA TYR A 96 1.61 -4.25 9.60
C TYR A 96 2.56 -5.44 9.66
N ILE A 97 2.13 -6.58 9.14
CA ILE A 97 2.90 -7.82 9.11
C ILE A 97 3.13 -8.20 7.64
N ALA A 98 4.37 -8.38 7.26
CA ALA A 98 4.73 -9.00 5.98
C ALA A 98 5.19 -10.45 6.21
N THR A 99 4.62 -11.40 5.47
CA THR A 99 4.86 -12.83 5.69
C THR A 99 4.75 -13.62 4.40
N THR A 100 5.32 -14.83 4.40
CA THR A 100 5.15 -15.78 3.30
C THR A 100 3.77 -16.45 3.35
N HIS A 101 3.31 -16.99 2.21
CA HIS A 101 2.03 -17.70 2.13
C HIS A 101 1.93 -18.87 3.11
N THR A 102 3.00 -19.63 3.28
CA THR A 102 3.05 -20.79 4.17
C THR A 102 2.84 -20.37 5.63
N GLN A 103 3.52 -19.34 6.07
CA GLN A 103 3.40 -18.84 7.45
C GLN A 103 2.03 -18.20 7.71
N ALA A 104 1.53 -17.40 6.75
CA ALA A 104 0.19 -16.83 6.84
C ALA A 104 -0.90 -17.88 7.02
N ARG A 105 -0.72 -19.04 6.34
CA ARG A 105 -1.73 -20.12 6.35
C ARG A 105 -1.65 -21.04 7.54
N TYR A 106 -0.45 -21.36 8.02
CA TYR A 106 -0.25 -22.44 8.99
C TYR A 106 0.24 -21.99 10.37
N ALA A 107 1.08 -20.96 10.43
CA ALA A 107 1.70 -20.52 11.68
C ALA A 107 0.96 -19.37 12.37
N LEU A 108 0.45 -18.41 11.58
CA LEU A 108 -0.09 -17.18 12.12
C LEU A 108 -1.56 -17.22 12.60
N PRO A 109 -2.47 -18.08 12.11
CA PRO A 109 -3.90 -17.96 12.43
C PRO A 109 -4.20 -17.93 13.92
N ASN A 110 -3.60 -18.85 14.69
CA ASN A 110 -3.82 -18.94 16.15
C ASN A 110 -3.20 -17.73 16.88
N VAL A 111 -2.04 -17.27 16.46
CA VAL A 111 -1.36 -16.09 17.03
C VAL A 111 -2.17 -14.84 16.77
N ILE A 112 -2.66 -14.68 15.53
CA ILE A 112 -3.49 -13.54 15.12
C ILE A 112 -4.82 -13.54 15.90
N LYS A 113 -5.45 -14.68 16.07
CA LYS A 113 -6.68 -14.80 16.87
C LYS A 113 -6.46 -14.29 18.29
N GLY A 114 -5.44 -14.80 18.98
CA GLY A 114 -5.10 -14.35 20.33
C GLY A 114 -4.71 -12.86 20.40
N PHE A 115 -4.04 -12.36 19.35
CA PHE A 115 -3.70 -10.94 19.26
C PHE A 115 -4.96 -10.07 19.14
N ILE A 116 -5.90 -10.39 18.25
CA ILE A 116 -7.14 -9.63 18.04
C ILE A 116 -8.02 -9.65 19.30
N GLU A 117 -8.10 -10.79 19.98
CA GLU A 117 -8.84 -10.92 21.24
C GLU A 117 -8.25 -10.02 22.34
N ARG A 118 -6.92 -9.90 22.41
CA ARG A 118 -6.22 -9.11 23.42
C ARG A 118 -6.17 -7.62 23.09
N TYR A 119 -6.12 -7.28 21.80
CA TYR A 119 -6.00 -5.90 21.31
C TYR A 119 -7.07 -5.56 20.26
N PRO A 120 -8.36 -5.55 20.65
CA PRO A 120 -9.49 -5.40 19.72
C PRO A 120 -9.53 -4.04 19.01
N ARG A 121 -8.76 -3.06 19.49
CA ARG A 121 -8.69 -1.71 18.90
C ARG A 121 -7.49 -1.52 17.98
N VAL A 122 -6.65 -2.53 17.80
CA VAL A 122 -5.51 -2.48 16.88
C VAL A 122 -5.92 -3.07 15.53
N SER A 123 -5.75 -2.27 14.48
CA SER A 123 -5.97 -2.74 13.11
C SER A 123 -4.79 -3.58 12.64
N LEU A 124 -5.04 -4.82 12.26
CA LEU A 124 -4.02 -5.73 11.74
C LEU A 124 -4.06 -5.74 10.21
N HIS A 125 -2.92 -5.40 9.60
CA HIS A 125 -2.73 -5.45 8.16
C HIS A 125 -1.71 -6.52 7.82
N MET A 126 -2.09 -7.49 6.99
CA MET A 126 -1.20 -8.58 6.59
C MET A 126 -0.90 -8.51 5.10
N HIS A 127 0.39 -8.43 4.77
CA HIS A 127 0.89 -8.50 3.40
C HIS A 127 1.59 -9.83 3.16
N GLN A 128 1.21 -10.51 2.08
CA GLN A 128 1.82 -11.77 1.68
C GLN A 128 2.68 -11.56 0.44
N GLY A 129 3.86 -12.18 0.44
CA GLY A 129 4.78 -12.04 -0.70
C GLY A 129 5.91 -13.05 -0.68
N SER A 130 6.76 -13.01 -1.72
CA SER A 130 8.02 -13.72 -1.73
C SER A 130 9.01 -13.11 -0.72
N PRO A 131 10.03 -13.84 -0.27
CA PRO A 131 11.02 -13.30 0.67
C PRO A 131 11.65 -11.97 0.21
N THR A 132 11.90 -11.83 -1.09
CA THR A 132 12.45 -10.59 -1.68
C THR A 132 11.46 -9.42 -1.61
N GLN A 133 10.19 -9.66 -1.92
CA GLN A 133 9.14 -8.65 -1.82
C GLN A 133 8.90 -8.22 -0.37
N ILE A 134 8.98 -9.15 0.56
CA ILE A 134 8.85 -8.89 2.00
C ILE A 134 10.02 -8.03 2.49
N ALA A 135 11.26 -8.40 2.14
CA ALA A 135 12.44 -7.61 2.51
C ALA A 135 12.36 -6.17 1.95
N ASP A 136 11.91 -6.01 0.71
CA ASP A 136 11.69 -4.72 0.08
C ASP A 136 10.57 -3.91 0.79
N ALA A 137 9.47 -4.55 1.17
CA ALA A 137 8.39 -3.91 1.92
C ALA A 137 8.86 -3.42 3.30
N VAL A 138 9.68 -4.19 4.01
CA VAL A 138 10.25 -3.80 5.31
C VAL A 138 11.24 -2.65 5.14
N SER A 139 12.14 -2.72 4.16
CA SER A 139 13.13 -1.67 3.90
C SER A 139 12.50 -0.32 3.53
N LYS A 140 11.32 -0.35 2.90
CA LYS A 140 10.52 0.83 2.55
C LYS A 140 9.60 1.31 3.69
N GLY A 141 9.65 0.68 4.86
CA GLY A 141 8.81 1.03 6.01
C GLY A 141 7.32 0.73 5.80
N LEU A 142 6.98 -0.17 4.87
CA LEU A 142 5.61 -0.62 4.61
C LEU A 142 5.18 -1.74 5.57
N SER A 143 6.09 -2.29 6.36
CA SER A 143 5.81 -3.29 7.37
C SER A 143 6.76 -3.12 8.55
N LEU A 144 6.26 -3.35 9.77
CA LEU A 144 7.05 -3.27 11.00
C LEU A 144 7.64 -4.62 11.43
N ILE A 145 7.05 -5.73 10.98
CA ILE A 145 7.49 -7.07 11.37
C ILE A 145 7.69 -7.92 10.13
N HIS A 146 8.88 -8.50 10.03
CA HIS A 146 9.23 -9.50 9.03
C HIS A 146 9.31 -10.88 9.71
N ILE A 147 8.49 -11.81 9.24
CA ILE A 147 8.53 -13.21 9.65
C ILE A 147 8.97 -14.04 8.46
N SER A 148 10.16 -14.64 8.54
CA SER A 148 10.70 -15.57 7.52
C SER A 148 11.12 -16.89 8.16
N GLU A 149 11.13 -17.93 7.37
CA GLU A 149 11.72 -19.19 7.79
C GLU A 149 13.25 -19.06 7.90
N PRO A 150 13.87 -19.67 8.92
CA PRO A 150 15.33 -19.69 9.01
C PRO A 150 15.89 -20.44 7.78
N THR A 151 16.68 -19.73 6.98
CA THR A 151 17.38 -20.33 5.84
C THR A 151 18.39 -21.32 6.39
N ARG A 152 18.13 -22.63 6.25
CA ARG A 152 19.16 -23.64 6.50
C ARG A 152 20.32 -23.35 5.56
N ARG A 153 21.43 -22.84 6.09
CA ARG A 153 22.71 -22.85 5.38
C ARG A 153 23.01 -24.33 5.07
N ARG A 154 22.89 -24.72 3.79
CA ARG A 154 23.51 -25.95 3.32
C ARG A 154 25.01 -25.73 3.49
N GLY A 155 25.57 -26.42 4.47
CA GLY A 155 27.01 -26.52 4.61
C GLY A 155 27.56 -27.11 3.31
N ILE A 156 28.49 -26.39 2.73
CA ILE A 156 29.34 -26.91 1.64
C ILE A 156 30.28 -27.89 2.33
N SER A 157 30.14 -29.17 2.01
CA SER A 157 31.14 -30.20 2.29
C SER A 157 32.13 -30.20 1.16
#